data_49731e3bb8907b6bdd61948c254b1033
#
_entry.id   49731e3bb8907b6bdd61948c254b1033
#
_cell.length_a   1.000
_cell.length_b   1.000
_cell.length_c   1.000
_cell.angle_alpha   90.00
_cell.angle_beta   90.00
_cell.angle_gamma   90.00
#
_symmetry.space_group_name_H-M   'P 1'
#
loop_
_entity.id
_entity.type
_entity.pdbx_description
1 polymer ?
#
loop_
_entity_poly.entity_id
_entity_poly.type
_entity_poly.pdbx_seq_one_letter_code
_entity_poly.pdbx_strand_id
1 'polypeptide(L)'
;PMNLTIDLPGLTKDNHVTVEHNDYTGVTEGINELLDNWLETKSKKYAIAANMQYKKSILYDKKSMQLKFGCDVEYMESKLGIDFSSITEQETSAYLIQFKQIYYTVSAELPSSPADVFDDSVTWNKLKNKVDNNNPPCYVQNVQYGREVYMLLQSDMSSAELEAHINANMKFTDGSVDVKTDTTAKNANKRINCTIITMGGKPVMLNGSMENEKLIHQLNDLICENVVLSAENPAFPLCYTVAFLKDNKIASIQGKTEYVTSKSVEYTSGELDLRHTGGYVAKFDVSWDEFTYDNKGEEVIKRHTWGQNGKNVTAPYSAIANLPANARNIHVKAQGATGLFWEKWRTSIDRTFPLVNKRTISISGTTLNQKASVNPN
;
A
#
# COMPACT_ATOMS: atom_id res chain seq x y z
N PRO A 1 8.92 9.26 -39.11
CA PRO A 1 9.60 10.03 -38.06
C PRO A 1 8.61 10.70 -37.13
N MET A 2 9.01 10.92 -35.86
CA MET A 2 8.19 11.56 -34.84
C MET A 2 9.08 12.56 -34.06
N ASN A 3 8.58 13.77 -33.82
CA ASN A 3 9.30 14.73 -32.99
C ASN A 3 8.90 14.56 -31.53
N LEU A 4 9.90 14.47 -30.66
CA LEU A 4 9.76 14.48 -29.21
C LEU A 4 10.32 15.79 -28.67
N THR A 5 9.61 16.34 -27.68
CA THR A 5 10.04 17.50 -26.91
C THR A 5 10.18 17.18 -25.45
N ILE A 6 11.11 17.82 -24.75
CA ILE A 6 11.33 17.66 -23.30
C ILE A 6 11.28 19.02 -22.61
N ASP A 7 10.68 19.10 -21.43
CA ASP A 7 10.49 20.34 -20.66
C ASP A 7 11.58 20.60 -19.62
N LEU A 8 12.81 20.20 -19.92
CA LEU A 8 13.95 20.43 -19.03
C LEU A 8 14.38 21.92 -19.01
N PRO A 9 14.59 22.51 -17.82
CA PRO A 9 14.99 23.91 -17.68
C PRO A 9 16.28 24.25 -18.42
N GLY A 10 16.28 25.37 -19.14
CA GLY A 10 17.44 25.87 -19.87
C GLY A 10 17.61 25.33 -21.30
N LEU A 11 16.83 24.30 -21.68
CA LEU A 11 16.72 23.87 -23.07
C LEU A 11 15.65 24.72 -23.76
N THR A 12 16.05 25.71 -24.54
CA THR A 12 15.13 26.60 -25.25
C THR A 12 15.05 26.36 -26.76
N LYS A 13 16.13 25.82 -27.34
CA LYS A 13 16.20 25.50 -28.76
C LYS A 13 16.51 24.03 -29.01
N ASP A 14 17.23 23.40 -28.10
CA ASP A 14 17.68 22.01 -28.20
C ASP A 14 16.82 21.08 -27.34
N ASN A 15 15.56 21.42 -27.17
CA ASN A 15 14.61 20.65 -26.35
C ASN A 15 13.78 19.62 -27.15
N HIS A 16 14.15 19.40 -28.41
CA HIS A 16 13.45 18.45 -29.28
C HIS A 16 14.43 17.56 -30.01
N VAL A 17 13.96 16.39 -30.39
CA VAL A 17 14.67 15.40 -31.22
C VAL A 17 13.69 14.76 -32.18
N THR A 18 14.16 14.47 -33.40
CA THR A 18 13.41 13.71 -34.39
C THR A 18 13.78 12.25 -34.29
N VAL A 19 12.82 11.41 -33.98
CA VAL A 19 12.95 9.95 -33.92
C VAL A 19 12.50 9.36 -35.25
N GLU A 20 13.41 8.73 -35.97
CA GLU A 20 13.12 8.17 -37.29
C GLU A 20 12.27 6.90 -37.21
N HIS A 21 12.47 6.09 -36.17
CA HIS A 21 11.73 4.84 -35.92
C HIS A 21 10.93 4.95 -34.64
N ASN A 22 9.59 4.90 -34.75
CA ASN A 22 8.66 4.99 -33.61
C ASN A 22 8.55 3.65 -32.88
N ASP A 23 9.69 3.04 -32.55
CA ASP A 23 9.79 1.85 -31.72
C ASP A 23 10.44 2.18 -30.37
N TYR A 24 10.48 1.20 -29.50
CA TYR A 24 11.03 1.35 -28.15
C TYR A 24 12.49 1.85 -28.18
N THR A 25 13.30 1.32 -29.06
CA THR A 25 14.73 1.67 -29.17
C THR A 25 14.89 3.11 -29.63
N GLY A 26 14.28 3.50 -30.75
CA GLY A 26 14.40 4.84 -31.30
C GLY A 26 13.89 5.93 -30.35
N VAL A 27 12.75 5.69 -29.68
CA VAL A 27 12.21 6.62 -28.68
C VAL A 27 13.15 6.74 -27.48
N THR A 28 13.71 5.63 -26.99
CA THR A 28 14.63 5.63 -25.85
C THR A 28 15.94 6.33 -26.18
N GLU A 29 16.49 6.09 -27.36
CA GLU A 29 17.71 6.77 -27.85
C GLU A 29 17.49 8.29 -27.96
N GLY A 30 16.36 8.72 -28.53
CA GLY A 30 16.03 10.15 -28.63
C GLY A 30 15.88 10.82 -27.27
N ILE A 31 15.22 10.16 -26.29
CA ILE A 31 15.10 10.69 -24.92
C ILE A 31 16.49 10.78 -24.26
N ASN A 32 17.32 9.75 -24.40
CA ASN A 32 18.67 9.75 -23.83
C ASN A 32 19.54 10.84 -24.42
N GLU A 33 19.46 11.10 -25.73
CA GLU A 33 20.18 12.20 -26.39
C GLU A 33 19.82 13.56 -25.77
N LEU A 34 18.52 13.81 -25.53
CA LEU A 34 18.05 15.04 -24.88
C LEU A 34 18.53 15.16 -23.44
N LEU A 35 18.53 14.06 -22.70
CA LEU A 35 18.97 13.99 -21.29
C LEU A 35 20.49 14.20 -21.18
N ASP A 36 21.27 13.54 -22.00
CA ASP A 36 22.74 13.67 -22.01
C ASP A 36 23.15 15.10 -22.34
N ASN A 37 22.55 15.70 -23.38
CA ASN A 37 22.77 17.10 -23.71
C ASN A 37 22.45 18.04 -22.53
N TRP A 38 21.34 17.81 -21.84
CA TRP A 38 20.98 18.61 -20.66
C TRP A 38 21.95 18.39 -19.51
N LEU A 39 22.28 17.15 -19.19
CA LEU A 39 23.23 16.82 -18.11
C LEU A 39 24.59 17.46 -18.32
N GLU A 40 25.10 17.47 -19.55
CA GLU A 40 26.41 18.04 -19.88
C GLU A 40 26.41 19.58 -19.91
N THR A 41 25.35 20.18 -20.44
CA THR A 41 25.34 21.61 -20.76
C THR A 41 24.59 22.49 -19.76
N LYS A 42 23.57 21.98 -19.08
CA LYS A 42 22.61 22.78 -18.31
C LYS A 42 22.51 22.37 -16.84
N SER A 43 22.72 21.11 -16.49
CA SER A 43 22.45 20.58 -15.14
C SER A 43 23.18 21.32 -14.02
N LYS A 44 24.40 21.83 -14.29
CA LYS A 44 25.18 22.59 -13.31
C LYS A 44 24.60 23.99 -13.02
N LYS A 45 23.83 24.54 -13.95
CA LYS A 45 23.25 25.89 -13.84
C LYS A 45 21.78 25.84 -13.41
N TYR A 46 21.08 24.81 -13.76
CA TYR A 46 19.65 24.63 -13.49
C TYR A 46 19.46 23.38 -12.65
N ALA A 47 19.30 23.55 -11.34
CA ALA A 47 18.82 22.46 -10.51
C ALA A 47 17.33 22.25 -10.78
N ILE A 48 16.92 21.00 -11.03
CA ILE A 48 15.50 20.66 -11.07
C ILE A 48 15.07 20.29 -9.65
N ALA A 49 14.26 21.16 -9.04
CA ALA A 49 13.42 20.73 -7.95
C ALA A 49 12.24 19.96 -8.56
N ALA A 50 12.04 18.73 -8.15
CA ALA A 50 10.88 17.97 -8.60
C ALA A 50 9.58 18.67 -8.15
N ASN A 51 8.61 18.74 -9.06
CA ASN A 51 7.26 19.09 -8.65
C ASN A 51 6.70 17.92 -7.85
N MET A 52 6.55 18.11 -6.52
CA MET A 52 6.06 17.07 -5.64
C MET A 52 4.55 17.14 -5.50
N GLN A 53 3.91 16.01 -5.72
CA GLN A 53 2.51 15.80 -5.44
C GLN A 53 2.40 14.65 -4.44
N TYR A 54 1.49 14.73 -3.50
CA TYR A 54 1.22 13.60 -2.61
C TYR A 54 -0.25 13.21 -2.60
N LYS A 55 -0.49 11.94 -2.40
CA LYS A 55 -1.81 11.35 -2.25
C LYS A 55 -1.80 10.41 -1.07
N LYS A 56 -2.85 10.42 -0.28
CA LYS A 56 -2.98 9.56 0.90
C LYS A 56 -4.38 8.97 1.00
N SER A 57 -4.48 7.73 1.42
CA SER A 57 -5.76 7.06 1.66
C SER A 57 -5.62 5.81 2.51
N ILE A 58 -6.68 5.49 3.25
CA ILE A 58 -6.86 4.18 3.84
C ILE A 58 -6.98 3.11 2.75
N LEU A 59 -6.38 1.95 3.00
CA LEU A 59 -6.48 0.78 2.14
C LEU A 59 -7.40 -0.26 2.79
N TYR A 60 -8.24 -0.88 1.99
CA TYR A 60 -9.12 -1.95 2.43
C TYR A 60 -8.71 -3.30 1.85
N ASP A 61 -8.10 -3.27 0.67
CA ASP A 61 -7.58 -4.44 -0.04
C ASP A 61 -6.58 -4.03 -1.13
N LYS A 62 -5.99 -5.02 -1.81
CA LYS A 62 -5.06 -4.81 -2.92
C LYS A 62 -5.71 -4.05 -4.10
N LYS A 63 -6.99 -4.30 -4.38
CA LYS A 63 -7.71 -3.62 -5.48
C LYS A 63 -7.90 -2.14 -5.18
N SER A 64 -8.20 -1.80 -3.92
CA SER A 64 -8.31 -0.40 -3.50
C SER A 64 -7.00 0.36 -3.66
N MET A 65 -5.86 -0.31 -3.46
CA MET A 65 -4.54 0.24 -3.69
C MET A 65 -4.30 0.54 -5.18
N GLN A 66 -4.54 -0.43 -6.05
CA GLN A 66 -4.41 -0.26 -7.51
C GLN A 66 -5.30 0.88 -8.03
N LEU A 67 -6.56 0.93 -7.61
CA LEU A 67 -7.51 1.94 -8.08
C LEU A 67 -7.21 3.34 -7.55
N LYS A 68 -6.90 3.45 -6.26
CA LYS A 68 -6.68 4.74 -5.62
C LYS A 68 -5.36 5.37 -6.00
N PHE A 69 -4.31 4.57 -6.17
CA PHE A 69 -2.95 5.05 -6.34
C PHE A 69 -2.37 4.77 -7.74
N GLY A 70 -2.99 3.86 -8.49
CA GLY A 70 -2.45 3.43 -9.78
C GLY A 70 -1.20 2.56 -9.65
N CYS A 71 -0.97 1.96 -8.47
CA CYS A 71 0.21 1.13 -8.22
C CYS A 71 0.05 -0.25 -8.84
N ASP A 72 1.14 -0.79 -9.34
CA ASP A 72 1.23 -2.20 -9.70
C ASP A 72 1.56 -3.03 -8.46
N VAL A 73 0.52 -3.57 -7.82
CA VAL A 73 0.66 -4.36 -6.58
C VAL A 73 1.43 -5.65 -6.82
N GLU A 74 1.23 -6.30 -7.98
CA GLU A 74 1.94 -7.54 -8.32
C GLU A 74 3.45 -7.28 -8.49
N TYR A 75 3.80 -6.15 -9.09
CA TYR A 75 5.19 -5.70 -9.17
C TYR A 75 5.78 -5.45 -7.79
N MET A 76 5.06 -4.76 -6.92
CA MET A 76 5.52 -4.48 -5.56
C MET A 76 5.74 -5.75 -4.74
N GLU A 77 4.86 -6.75 -4.85
CA GLU A 77 5.01 -8.05 -4.18
C GLU A 77 6.17 -8.87 -4.78
N SER A 78 6.18 -9.02 -6.11
CA SER A 78 7.11 -9.94 -6.77
C SER A 78 8.53 -9.41 -6.89
N LYS A 79 8.70 -8.11 -7.07
CA LYS A 79 10.00 -7.45 -7.33
C LYS A 79 10.56 -6.72 -6.11
N LEU A 80 9.70 -6.18 -5.26
CA LEU A 80 10.12 -5.43 -4.07
C LEU A 80 9.96 -6.24 -2.78
N GLY A 81 9.35 -7.43 -2.85
CA GLY A 81 9.20 -8.32 -1.70
C GLY A 81 8.29 -7.80 -0.60
N ILE A 82 7.30 -6.96 -0.95
CA ILE A 82 6.36 -6.41 0.02
C ILE A 82 5.24 -7.42 0.24
N ASP A 83 4.96 -7.72 1.50
CA ASP A 83 3.85 -8.60 1.86
C ASP A 83 2.60 -7.78 2.17
N PHE A 84 1.58 -7.91 1.32
CA PHE A 84 0.26 -7.32 1.52
C PHE A 84 -0.78 -8.31 2.08
N SER A 85 -0.36 -9.49 2.52
CA SER A 85 -1.29 -10.53 3.01
C SER A 85 -2.10 -10.06 4.22
N SER A 86 -1.47 -9.36 5.17
CA SER A 86 -2.14 -8.85 6.38
C SER A 86 -3.26 -7.85 6.08
N ILE A 87 -3.16 -7.09 4.98
CA ILE A 87 -4.22 -6.18 4.52
C ILE A 87 -5.37 -6.98 3.92
N THR A 88 -5.05 -8.01 3.12
CA THR A 88 -6.04 -8.86 2.47
C THR A 88 -6.82 -9.70 3.49
N GLU A 89 -6.15 -10.18 4.53
CA GLU A 89 -6.74 -10.95 5.62
C GLU A 89 -7.46 -10.08 6.67
N GLN A 90 -7.42 -8.74 6.49
CA GLN A 90 -8.01 -7.76 7.41
C GLN A 90 -7.49 -7.88 8.86
N GLU A 91 -6.29 -8.38 9.04
CA GLU A 91 -5.64 -8.50 10.35
C GLU A 91 -5.07 -7.16 10.83
N THR A 92 -4.74 -6.26 9.88
CA THR A 92 -4.23 -4.92 10.15
C THR A 92 -4.95 -3.87 9.31
N SER A 93 -5.10 -2.68 9.88
CA SER A 93 -5.47 -1.50 9.10
C SER A 93 -4.26 -0.97 8.37
N ALA A 94 -4.44 -0.53 7.14
CA ALA A 94 -3.37 0.00 6.32
C ALA A 94 -3.70 1.38 5.75
N TYR A 95 -2.71 2.26 5.75
CA TYR A 95 -2.79 3.60 5.18
C TYR A 95 -1.60 3.81 4.25
N LEU A 96 -1.87 4.20 3.01
CA LEU A 96 -0.83 4.43 2.02
C LEU A 96 -0.70 5.91 1.72
N ILE A 97 0.53 6.37 1.65
CA ILE A 97 0.90 7.70 1.21
C ILE A 97 1.85 7.52 0.03
N GLN A 98 1.50 8.12 -1.09
CA GLN A 98 2.29 8.14 -2.32
C GLN A 98 2.79 9.56 -2.52
N PHE A 99 4.09 9.73 -2.65
CA PHE A 99 4.73 10.95 -3.10
C PHE A 99 5.18 10.75 -4.54
N LYS A 100 4.72 11.61 -5.41
CA LYS A 100 5.11 11.62 -6.82
C LYS A 100 5.98 12.84 -7.07
N GLN A 101 7.20 12.60 -7.52
CA GLN A 101 8.20 13.63 -7.81
C GLN A 101 8.48 13.62 -9.31
N ILE A 102 7.90 14.60 -10.01
CA ILE A 102 8.03 14.74 -11.47
C ILE A 102 9.21 15.64 -11.77
N TYR A 103 10.18 15.13 -12.51
CA TYR A 103 11.36 15.87 -12.94
C TYR A 103 11.14 16.56 -14.26
N TYR A 104 10.57 15.85 -15.25
CA TYR A 104 10.31 16.38 -16.59
C TYR A 104 9.21 15.60 -17.29
N THR A 105 8.72 16.18 -18.36
CA THR A 105 7.74 15.57 -19.25
C THR A 105 8.35 15.46 -20.65
N VAL A 106 8.19 14.31 -21.27
CA VAL A 106 8.45 14.11 -22.69
C VAL A 106 7.13 14.14 -23.42
N SER A 107 6.99 14.96 -24.44
CA SER A 107 5.78 15.11 -25.24
C SER A 107 6.05 14.78 -26.70
N ALA A 108 5.13 14.01 -27.30
CA ALA A 108 5.09 13.85 -28.74
C ALA A 108 4.50 15.11 -29.38
N GLU A 109 5.09 15.58 -30.46
CA GLU A 109 4.52 16.67 -31.23
C GLU A 109 3.15 16.28 -31.78
N LEU A 110 2.21 17.24 -31.73
CA LEU A 110 0.85 16.99 -32.20
C LEU A 110 0.87 16.81 -33.72
N PRO A 111 0.28 15.73 -34.25
CA PRO A 111 0.17 15.54 -35.68
C PRO A 111 -0.72 16.62 -36.29
N SER A 112 -0.31 17.21 -37.41
CA SER A 112 -1.08 18.22 -38.15
C SER A 112 -2.33 17.61 -38.76
N SER A 113 -2.29 16.33 -39.08
CA SER A 113 -3.40 15.52 -39.59
C SER A 113 -3.32 14.11 -39.00
N PRO A 114 -4.44 13.43 -38.77
CA PRO A 114 -4.43 12.02 -38.33
C PRO A 114 -3.64 11.07 -39.26
N ALA A 115 -3.48 11.43 -40.52
CA ALA A 115 -2.72 10.65 -41.48
C ALA A 115 -1.21 10.72 -41.25
N ASP A 116 -0.72 11.82 -40.68
CA ASP A 116 0.70 12.10 -40.49
C ASP A 116 1.41 11.13 -39.52
N VAL A 117 0.61 10.38 -38.73
CA VAL A 117 1.16 9.36 -37.80
C VAL A 117 1.46 8.04 -38.50
N PHE A 118 0.95 7.82 -39.70
CA PHE A 118 1.12 6.58 -40.44
C PHE A 118 2.16 6.74 -41.52
N ASP A 119 2.96 5.70 -41.70
CA ASP A 119 3.86 5.59 -42.84
C ASP A 119 3.05 5.50 -44.16
N ASP A 120 3.60 6.04 -45.27
CA ASP A 120 2.97 6.04 -46.58
C ASP A 120 2.58 4.66 -47.09
N SER A 121 3.25 3.62 -46.59
CA SER A 121 2.92 2.22 -46.90
C SER A 121 1.66 1.68 -46.19
N VAL A 122 1.10 2.43 -45.25
CA VAL A 122 -0.09 2.04 -44.48
C VAL A 122 -1.35 2.38 -45.26
N THR A 123 -1.98 1.37 -45.81
CA THR A 123 -3.23 1.52 -46.58
C THR A 123 -4.43 1.31 -45.67
N TRP A 124 -5.61 1.85 -46.09
CA TRP A 124 -6.89 1.61 -45.40
C TRP A 124 -7.19 0.12 -45.24
N ASN A 125 -6.83 -0.70 -46.22
CA ASN A 125 -7.03 -2.16 -46.10
C ASN A 125 -6.27 -2.80 -44.94
N LYS A 126 -5.13 -2.23 -44.54
CA LYS A 126 -4.37 -2.70 -43.36
C LYS A 126 -5.01 -2.23 -42.05
N LEU A 127 -5.73 -1.11 -42.05
CA LEU A 127 -6.29 -0.46 -40.87
C LEU A 127 -7.75 -0.84 -40.60
N LYS A 128 -8.57 -1.05 -41.63
CA LYS A 128 -10.02 -1.19 -41.55
C LYS A 128 -10.56 -2.23 -40.54
N ASN A 129 -9.75 -3.26 -40.24
CA ASN A 129 -10.11 -4.31 -39.26
C ASN A 129 -9.55 -4.04 -37.88
N LYS A 130 -8.78 -2.97 -37.69
CA LYS A 130 -8.14 -2.61 -36.43
C LYS A 130 -8.68 -1.30 -35.83
N VAL A 131 -9.27 -0.48 -36.67
CA VAL A 131 -9.72 0.87 -36.32
C VAL A 131 -11.18 1.05 -36.75
N ASP A 132 -12.05 1.35 -35.81
CA ASP A 132 -13.45 1.69 -36.04
C ASP A 132 -13.94 2.70 -34.97
N ASN A 133 -15.23 3.03 -34.99
CA ASN A 133 -15.81 3.95 -34.02
C ASN A 133 -15.80 3.44 -32.55
N ASN A 134 -15.73 2.12 -32.36
CA ASN A 134 -15.65 1.50 -31.03
C ASN A 134 -14.22 1.30 -30.57
N ASN A 135 -13.27 1.30 -31.53
CA ASN A 135 -11.85 1.18 -31.30
C ASN A 135 -11.09 2.30 -32.05
N PRO A 136 -11.24 3.56 -31.60
CA PRO A 136 -10.59 4.70 -32.25
C PRO A 136 -9.07 4.66 -32.00
N PRO A 137 -8.27 5.04 -32.97
CA PRO A 137 -6.84 5.10 -32.80
C PRO A 137 -6.44 6.20 -31.80
N CYS A 138 -5.50 5.85 -30.93
CA CYS A 138 -4.95 6.73 -29.93
C CYS A 138 -3.41 6.73 -30.04
N TYR A 139 -2.79 7.76 -29.51
CA TYR A 139 -1.34 7.85 -29.37
C TYR A 139 -0.97 8.36 -27.97
N VAL A 140 0.25 8.04 -27.53
CA VAL A 140 0.80 8.58 -26.28
C VAL A 140 1.23 10.02 -26.53
N GLN A 141 0.51 10.97 -25.94
CA GLN A 141 0.77 12.40 -26.12
C GLN A 141 1.94 12.87 -25.28
N ASN A 142 2.01 12.45 -24.04
CA ASN A 142 3.13 12.77 -23.16
C ASN A 142 3.36 11.66 -22.11
N VAL A 143 4.59 11.65 -21.60
CA VAL A 143 5.03 10.78 -20.51
C VAL A 143 5.72 11.64 -19.46
N GLN A 144 5.30 11.56 -18.21
CA GLN A 144 5.95 12.21 -17.09
C GLN A 144 7.00 11.28 -16.49
N TYR A 145 8.18 11.81 -16.29
CA TYR A 145 9.33 11.09 -15.73
C TYR A 145 9.71 11.65 -14.37
N GLY A 146 10.04 10.77 -13.47
CA GLY A 146 10.41 11.13 -12.12
C GLY A 146 10.64 9.92 -11.23
N ARG A 147 10.26 10.03 -9.97
CA ARG A 147 10.24 8.90 -9.04
C ARG A 147 9.00 8.95 -8.13
N GLU A 148 8.67 7.81 -7.56
CA GLU A 148 7.62 7.69 -6.56
C GLU A 148 8.20 7.16 -5.25
N VAL A 149 7.72 7.70 -4.15
CA VAL A 149 8.01 7.19 -2.81
C VAL A 149 6.69 6.76 -2.19
N TYR A 150 6.61 5.52 -1.79
CA TYR A 150 5.46 4.96 -1.11
C TYR A 150 5.78 4.79 0.37
N MET A 151 4.89 5.25 1.21
CA MET A 151 4.93 5.06 2.65
C MET A 151 3.69 4.28 3.06
N LEU A 152 3.86 3.00 3.34
CA LEU A 152 2.82 2.10 3.81
C LEU A 152 2.84 2.07 5.34
N LEU A 153 1.75 2.46 5.95
CA LEU A 153 1.54 2.44 7.40
C LEU A 153 0.55 1.34 7.75
N GLN A 154 0.96 0.41 8.60
CA GLN A 154 0.14 -0.71 9.06
C GLN A 154 0.02 -0.70 10.58
N SER A 155 -1.18 -0.95 11.10
CA SER A 155 -1.44 -0.91 12.53
C SER A 155 -2.55 -1.89 12.93
N ASP A 156 -2.55 -2.27 14.19
CA ASP A 156 -3.63 -2.99 14.86
C ASP A 156 -4.80 -2.07 15.29
N MET A 157 -4.69 -0.75 15.08
CA MET A 157 -5.77 0.22 15.24
C MET A 157 -6.87 -0.05 14.21
N SER A 158 -8.10 0.37 14.49
CA SER A 158 -9.12 0.43 13.46
C SER A 158 -8.74 1.39 12.33
N SER A 159 -9.28 1.20 11.14
CA SER A 159 -9.01 2.09 10.01
C SER A 159 -9.34 3.56 10.31
N ALA A 160 -10.43 3.80 11.06
CA ALA A 160 -10.83 5.15 11.45
C ALA A 160 -9.87 5.77 12.48
N GLU A 161 -9.40 5.00 13.46
CA GLU A 161 -8.41 5.45 14.45
C GLU A 161 -7.06 5.75 13.80
N LEU A 162 -6.60 4.86 12.91
CA LEU A 162 -5.36 5.04 12.17
C LEU A 162 -5.42 6.29 11.30
N GLU A 163 -6.50 6.49 10.54
CA GLU A 163 -6.68 7.66 9.70
C GLU A 163 -6.75 8.96 10.53
N ALA A 164 -7.50 8.96 11.63
CA ALA A 164 -7.60 10.10 12.53
C ALA A 164 -6.24 10.44 13.16
N HIS A 165 -5.48 9.42 13.59
CA HIS A 165 -4.15 9.60 14.15
C HIS A 165 -3.18 10.21 13.13
N ILE A 166 -3.15 9.67 11.91
CA ILE A 166 -2.29 10.18 10.83
C ILE A 166 -2.65 11.64 10.50
N ASN A 167 -3.93 11.96 10.37
CA ASN A 167 -4.37 13.32 10.04
C ASN A 167 -4.08 14.34 11.16
N ALA A 168 -4.12 13.92 12.42
CA ALA A 168 -3.84 14.78 13.56
C ALA A 168 -2.35 14.98 13.85
N ASN A 169 -1.54 13.96 13.59
CA ASN A 169 -0.15 13.89 14.04
C ASN A 169 0.90 13.89 12.93
N MET A 170 0.49 13.80 11.69
CA MET A 170 1.39 13.84 10.53
C MET A 170 1.00 15.00 9.61
N LYS A 171 1.94 15.91 9.38
CA LYS A 171 1.78 17.00 8.41
C LYS A 171 2.63 16.71 7.18
N PHE A 172 2.01 16.83 6.03
CA PHE A 172 2.66 16.68 4.73
C PHE A 172 2.69 18.06 4.09
N THR A 173 3.87 18.50 3.71
CA THR A 173 4.09 19.75 2.95
C THR A 173 4.80 19.40 1.64
N ASP A 174 4.93 20.37 0.74
CA ASP A 174 5.59 20.18 -0.57
C ASP A 174 7.10 19.85 -0.47
N GLY A 175 7.59 19.51 0.68
CA GLY A 175 9.01 19.19 0.89
C GLY A 175 9.30 18.54 2.23
N SER A 176 8.32 18.27 3.10
CA SER A 176 8.59 17.59 4.36
C SER A 176 7.44 16.76 4.90
N VAL A 177 7.79 15.78 5.70
CA VAL A 177 6.86 15.03 6.56
C VAL A 177 7.24 15.31 8.00
N ASP A 178 6.37 16.03 8.69
CA ASP A 178 6.51 16.29 10.12
C ASP A 178 5.64 15.31 10.89
N VAL A 179 6.24 14.60 11.84
CA VAL A 179 5.56 13.67 12.73
C VAL A 179 5.65 14.21 14.15
N LYS A 180 4.51 14.40 14.80
CA LYS A 180 4.50 14.79 16.21
C LYS A 180 5.08 13.68 17.08
N THR A 181 5.94 14.06 18.00
CA THR A 181 6.67 13.16 18.91
C THR A 181 6.34 13.41 20.37
N ASP A 182 5.21 14.09 20.66
CA ASP A 182 4.74 14.21 22.04
C ASP A 182 4.34 12.84 22.63
N THR A 183 4.20 12.76 23.93
CA THR A 183 4.02 11.47 24.63
C THR A 183 2.80 10.70 24.12
N THR A 184 1.71 11.39 23.79
CA THR A 184 0.48 10.77 23.30
C THR A 184 0.64 10.22 21.88
N ALA A 185 1.21 11.02 20.98
CA ALA A 185 1.49 10.59 19.61
C ALA A 185 2.52 9.46 19.58
N LYS A 186 3.53 9.49 20.45
CA LYS A 186 4.60 8.49 20.53
C LYS A 186 4.06 7.08 20.85
N ASN A 187 3.12 6.97 21.79
CA ASN A 187 2.53 5.68 22.13
C ASN A 187 1.75 5.07 20.96
N ALA A 188 0.99 5.87 20.22
CA ALA A 188 0.29 5.41 19.03
C ALA A 188 1.27 5.10 17.88
N ASN A 189 2.33 5.90 17.71
CA ASN A 189 3.38 5.66 16.71
C ASN A 189 4.11 4.32 16.89
N LYS A 190 4.25 3.82 18.13
CA LYS A 190 4.80 2.48 18.41
C LYS A 190 3.99 1.34 17.79
N ARG A 191 2.68 1.55 17.65
CA ARG A 191 1.74 0.57 17.08
C ARG A 191 1.65 0.66 15.56
N ILE A 192 2.36 1.60 14.94
CA ILE A 192 2.35 1.79 13.49
C ILE A 192 3.68 1.31 12.92
N ASN A 193 3.63 0.26 12.14
CA ASN A 193 4.75 -0.18 11.31
C ASN A 193 4.74 0.62 10.01
N CYS A 194 5.91 1.13 9.63
CA CYS A 194 6.10 1.93 8.43
C CYS A 194 7.06 1.23 7.48
N THR A 195 6.61 1.00 6.25
CA THR A 195 7.45 0.53 5.15
C THR A 195 7.54 1.63 4.10
N ILE A 196 8.77 2.05 3.79
CA ILE A 196 9.05 3.09 2.79
C ILE A 196 9.74 2.43 1.60
N ILE A 197 9.23 2.72 0.40
CA ILE A 197 9.71 2.14 -0.85
C ILE A 197 9.84 3.23 -1.89
N THR A 198 10.94 3.23 -2.63
CA THR A 198 11.13 4.11 -3.78
C THR A 198 11.01 3.35 -5.09
N MET A 199 10.29 3.92 -6.05
CA MET A 199 10.24 3.47 -7.44
C MET A 199 10.81 4.58 -8.32
N GLY A 200 11.82 4.23 -9.10
CA GLY A 200 12.66 5.22 -9.82
C GLY A 200 13.73 5.81 -8.92
N GLY A 201 14.76 6.39 -9.52
CA GLY A 201 15.93 6.86 -8.82
C GLY A 201 16.75 5.73 -8.18
N LYS A 202 17.44 6.05 -7.10
CA LYS A 202 18.13 5.05 -6.28
C LYS A 202 17.09 4.23 -5.50
N PRO A 203 17.02 2.90 -5.71
CA PRO A 203 16.06 2.07 -4.99
C PRO A 203 16.38 2.07 -3.49
N VAL A 204 15.38 2.34 -2.67
CA VAL A 204 15.47 2.30 -1.21
C VAL A 204 14.24 1.57 -0.68
N MET A 205 14.47 0.69 0.29
CA MET A 205 13.42 0.07 1.10
C MET A 205 13.80 0.20 2.55
N LEU A 206 12.96 0.85 3.34
CA LEU A 206 13.12 1.03 4.77
C LEU A 206 11.90 0.46 5.48
N ASN A 207 12.12 -0.13 6.65
CA ASN A 207 11.04 -0.67 7.48
C ASN A 207 11.34 -0.39 8.95
N GLY A 208 10.31 -0.04 9.71
CA GLY A 208 10.42 0.20 11.13
C GLY A 208 9.17 0.78 11.75
N SER A 209 9.20 1.03 13.06
CA SER A 209 8.12 1.71 13.76
C SER A 209 8.15 3.21 13.50
N MET A 210 6.98 3.85 13.46
CA MET A 210 6.83 5.30 13.31
C MET A 210 7.36 6.11 14.51
N GLU A 211 7.66 5.50 15.65
CA GLU A 211 8.36 6.17 16.75
C GLU A 211 9.86 6.38 16.46
N ASN A 212 10.41 5.69 15.44
CA ASN A 212 11.83 5.76 15.10
C ASN A 212 12.15 7.06 14.35
N GLU A 213 12.68 8.04 15.08
CA GLU A 213 13.06 9.36 14.53
C GLU A 213 14.04 9.23 13.36
N LYS A 214 14.95 8.23 13.40
CA LYS A 214 15.88 7.99 12.29
C LYS A 214 15.14 7.60 11.00
N LEU A 215 14.07 6.80 11.11
CA LEU A 215 13.25 6.44 9.95
C LEU A 215 12.57 7.67 9.34
N ILE A 216 12.09 8.59 10.19
CA ILE A 216 11.45 9.82 9.74
C ILE A 216 12.47 10.77 9.10
N HIS A 217 13.69 10.87 9.65
CA HIS A 217 14.77 11.61 9.00
C HIS A 217 15.11 11.03 7.62
N GLN A 218 15.28 9.70 7.53
CA GLN A 218 15.55 9.04 6.26
C GLN A 218 14.43 9.24 5.23
N LEU A 219 13.16 9.25 5.68
CA LEU A 219 12.02 9.58 4.82
C LEU A 219 12.12 11.02 4.29
N ASN A 220 12.42 11.98 5.17
CA ASN A 220 12.57 13.36 4.77
C ASN A 220 13.75 13.56 3.79
N ASP A 221 14.89 12.91 4.03
CA ASP A 221 16.02 12.91 3.11
C ASP A 221 15.61 12.38 1.72
N LEU A 222 14.80 11.31 1.69
CA LEU A 222 14.29 10.74 0.45
C LEU A 222 13.31 11.67 -0.28
N ILE A 223 12.49 12.42 0.44
CA ILE A 223 11.44 13.26 -0.13
C ILE A 223 11.98 14.65 -0.47
N CYS A 224 12.90 15.21 0.33
CA CYS A 224 13.29 16.62 0.29
C CYS A 224 14.69 16.86 -0.23
N GLU A 225 15.69 16.08 0.21
CA GLU A 225 17.09 16.41 -0.01
C GLU A 225 17.70 15.78 -1.26
N ASN A 226 17.16 14.64 -1.71
CA ASN A 226 17.70 13.88 -2.85
C ASN A 226 16.79 13.94 -4.08
N VAL A 227 16.20 15.09 -4.34
CA VAL A 227 15.18 15.28 -5.38
C VAL A 227 15.78 15.80 -6.70
N VAL A 228 17.10 15.79 -6.83
CA VAL A 228 17.77 16.30 -8.02
C VAL A 228 17.94 15.19 -9.05
N LEU A 229 17.52 15.46 -10.28
CA LEU A 229 17.79 14.59 -11.42
C LEU A 229 19.31 14.52 -11.66
N SER A 230 19.86 13.33 -11.62
CA SER A 230 21.29 13.07 -11.88
C SER A 230 21.48 11.65 -12.42
N ALA A 231 22.69 11.31 -12.82
CA ALA A 231 23.03 9.95 -13.22
C ALA A 231 22.84 8.92 -12.09
N GLU A 232 23.06 9.34 -10.83
CA GLU A 232 22.84 8.49 -9.64
C GLU A 232 21.39 8.44 -9.17
N ASN A 233 20.56 9.39 -9.64
CA ASN A 233 19.14 9.47 -9.34
C ASN A 233 18.34 9.67 -10.64
N PRO A 234 18.30 8.66 -11.51
CA PRO A 234 17.63 8.73 -12.81
C PRO A 234 16.11 8.77 -12.66
N ALA A 235 15.45 9.42 -13.59
CA ALA A 235 14.00 9.42 -13.68
C ALA A 235 13.48 8.10 -14.26
N PHE A 236 12.27 7.74 -13.84
CA PHE A 236 11.50 6.58 -14.31
C PHE A 236 10.15 7.08 -14.88
N PRO A 237 9.57 6.44 -15.92
CA PRO A 237 8.26 6.83 -16.41
C PRO A 237 7.18 6.53 -15.34
N LEU A 238 6.45 7.57 -14.92
CA LEU A 238 5.47 7.50 -13.85
C LEU A 238 4.04 7.38 -14.35
N CYS A 239 3.72 8.18 -15.35
CA CYS A 239 2.40 8.19 -15.97
C CYS A 239 2.48 8.75 -17.40
N TYR A 240 1.46 8.44 -18.17
CA TYR A 240 1.35 8.92 -19.54
C TYR A 240 -0.07 9.42 -19.82
N THR A 241 -0.18 10.33 -20.78
CA THR A 241 -1.45 10.80 -21.31
C THR A 241 -1.64 10.25 -22.71
N VAL A 242 -2.81 9.67 -22.95
CA VAL A 242 -3.20 9.18 -24.27
C VAL A 242 -4.23 10.14 -24.86
N ALA A 243 -4.08 10.46 -26.14
CA ALA A 243 -5.03 11.28 -26.87
C ALA A 243 -5.59 10.51 -28.07
N PHE A 244 -6.85 10.85 -28.44
CA PHE A 244 -7.45 10.35 -29.66
C PHE A 244 -6.75 11.01 -30.87
N LEU A 245 -6.37 10.20 -31.82
CA LEU A 245 -5.72 10.69 -33.04
C LEU A 245 -6.63 11.61 -33.87
N LYS A 246 -7.95 11.40 -33.79
CA LYS A 246 -8.95 12.15 -34.56
C LYS A 246 -8.99 13.64 -34.23
N ASP A 247 -8.89 14.01 -32.95
CA ASP A 247 -9.17 15.37 -32.49
C ASP A 247 -8.25 15.84 -31.34
N ASN A 248 -7.23 15.06 -31.03
CA ASN A 248 -6.23 15.30 -29.97
C ASN A 248 -6.83 15.48 -28.57
N LYS A 249 -8.10 15.04 -28.36
CA LYS A 249 -8.68 15.05 -27.03
C LYS A 249 -8.16 13.90 -26.20
N ILE A 250 -8.01 14.15 -24.90
CA ILE A 250 -7.55 13.12 -23.96
C ILE A 250 -8.48 11.92 -24.00
N ALA A 251 -7.91 10.77 -24.28
CA ALA A 251 -8.58 9.48 -24.21
C ALA A 251 -8.52 8.96 -22.77
N SER A 252 -9.63 8.94 -22.06
CA SER A 252 -9.71 8.33 -20.74
C SER A 252 -10.19 6.89 -20.86
N ILE A 253 -9.39 5.95 -20.37
CA ILE A 253 -9.85 4.56 -20.19
C ILE A 253 -10.67 4.52 -18.90
N GLN A 254 -11.98 4.33 -19.03
CA GLN A 254 -12.83 4.10 -17.87
C GLN A 254 -12.90 2.60 -17.60
N GLY A 255 -12.10 2.13 -16.65
CA GLY A 255 -12.26 0.80 -16.07
C GLY A 255 -13.34 0.84 -14.98
N LYS A 256 -14.33 -0.04 -15.05
CA LYS A 256 -15.19 -0.33 -13.90
C LYS A 256 -14.57 -1.49 -13.14
N THR A 257 -14.21 -1.26 -11.90
CA THR A 257 -13.76 -2.32 -10.98
C THR A 257 -14.60 -2.23 -9.73
N GLU A 258 -15.12 -3.36 -9.30
CA GLU A 258 -15.78 -3.48 -8.01
C GLU A 258 -14.70 -3.80 -6.97
N TYR A 259 -14.59 -2.98 -5.94
CA TYR A 259 -13.78 -3.25 -4.76
C TYR A 259 -14.66 -3.19 -3.52
N VAL A 260 -14.32 -4.01 -2.53
CA VAL A 260 -15.04 -4.02 -1.27
C VAL A 260 -14.59 -2.79 -0.47
N THR A 261 -15.50 -1.83 -0.27
CA THR A 261 -15.32 -0.83 0.78
C THR A 261 -15.79 -1.43 2.07
N SER A 262 -14.90 -1.69 3.02
CA SER A 262 -15.32 -1.95 4.38
C SER A 262 -15.88 -0.64 4.96
N LYS A 263 -17.14 -0.63 5.34
CA LYS A 263 -17.63 0.39 6.27
C LYS A 263 -16.86 0.17 7.56
N SER A 264 -16.24 1.22 8.11
CA SER A 264 -15.84 1.18 9.51
C SER A 264 -17.11 1.03 10.34
N VAL A 265 -17.34 -0.16 10.85
CA VAL A 265 -18.38 -0.40 11.84
C VAL A 265 -17.72 -0.05 13.16
N GLU A 266 -18.32 0.86 13.90
CA GLU A 266 -17.91 1.14 15.27
C GLU A 266 -18.10 -0.15 16.08
N TYR A 267 -17.02 -0.73 16.52
CA TYR A 267 -17.08 -1.93 17.37
C TYR A 267 -17.53 -1.53 18.75
N THR A 268 -18.75 -1.91 19.10
CA THR A 268 -19.26 -1.78 20.46
C THR A 268 -18.90 -2.98 21.33
N SER A 269 -18.64 -4.14 20.71
CA SER A 269 -18.21 -5.36 21.42
C SER A 269 -17.65 -6.39 20.43
N GLY A 270 -16.76 -7.27 20.88
CA GLY A 270 -16.31 -8.45 20.16
C GLY A 270 -16.83 -9.75 20.79
N GLU A 271 -16.89 -10.83 20.02
CA GLU A 271 -17.34 -12.14 20.48
C GLU A 271 -16.36 -13.24 20.05
N LEU A 272 -15.94 -14.06 21.03
CA LEU A 272 -15.30 -15.35 20.76
C LEU A 272 -16.29 -16.47 21.11
N ASP A 273 -16.71 -17.21 20.09
CA ASP A 273 -17.53 -18.43 20.25
C ASP A 273 -16.59 -19.64 20.40
N LEU A 274 -16.50 -20.15 21.59
CA LEU A 274 -15.63 -21.27 21.96
C LEU A 274 -16.41 -22.57 21.94
N ARG A 275 -16.04 -23.52 21.09
CA ARG A 275 -16.73 -24.78 20.88
C ARG A 275 -15.82 -25.97 21.11
N HIS A 276 -16.37 -26.98 21.79
CA HIS A 276 -15.69 -28.25 21.97
C HIS A 276 -16.63 -29.43 21.63
N THR A 277 -16.19 -30.25 20.67
CA THR A 277 -16.92 -31.45 20.21
C THR A 277 -16.07 -32.73 20.27
N GLY A 278 -14.85 -32.63 20.82
CA GLY A 278 -13.93 -33.76 20.91
C GLY A 278 -14.23 -34.73 22.05
N GLY A 279 -13.82 -35.97 21.96
CA GLY A 279 -14.02 -37.02 22.97
C GLY A 279 -13.02 -36.96 24.14
N TYR A 280 -12.79 -35.75 24.70
CA TYR A 280 -11.83 -35.51 25.79
C TYR A 280 -12.28 -34.33 26.66
N VAL A 281 -11.69 -34.20 27.85
CA VAL A 281 -11.87 -33.00 28.69
C VAL A 281 -11.01 -31.88 28.14
N ALA A 282 -11.56 -30.68 27.97
CA ALA A 282 -10.86 -29.52 27.47
C ALA A 282 -10.89 -28.36 28.45
N LYS A 283 -10.06 -27.37 28.20
CA LYS A 283 -10.12 -26.05 28.85
C LYS A 283 -9.76 -24.97 27.86
N PHE A 284 -10.34 -23.80 28.05
CA PHE A 284 -10.09 -22.61 27.31
C PHE A 284 -9.55 -21.50 28.21
N ASP A 285 -8.56 -20.78 27.74
CA ASP A 285 -8.04 -19.56 28.35
C ASP A 285 -8.12 -18.43 27.34
N VAL A 286 -8.80 -17.35 27.71
CA VAL A 286 -8.91 -16.14 26.91
C VAL A 286 -8.44 -14.97 27.73
N SER A 287 -7.58 -14.15 27.14
CA SER A 287 -7.14 -12.89 27.76
C SER A 287 -7.01 -11.81 26.68
N TRP A 288 -7.10 -10.56 27.10
CA TRP A 288 -6.95 -9.42 26.20
C TRP A 288 -6.37 -8.22 26.94
N ASP A 289 -5.83 -7.28 26.19
CA ASP A 289 -5.40 -5.99 26.68
C ASP A 289 -6.53 -4.99 26.43
N GLU A 290 -6.95 -4.26 27.45
CA GLU A 290 -7.86 -3.15 27.36
C GLU A 290 -7.07 -1.86 27.36
N PHE A 291 -7.28 -1.06 26.31
CA PHE A 291 -6.60 0.22 26.13
C PHE A 291 -7.54 1.34 26.55
N THR A 292 -7.13 2.10 27.55
CA THR A 292 -7.86 3.25 28.10
C THR A 292 -6.91 4.43 28.23
N TYR A 293 -7.45 5.62 28.50
CA TYR A 293 -6.65 6.81 28.75
C TYR A 293 -6.93 7.29 30.19
N ASP A 294 -5.89 7.71 30.88
CA ASP A 294 -6.00 8.32 32.18
C ASP A 294 -6.47 9.79 32.10
N ASN A 295 -6.63 10.44 33.26
CA ASN A 295 -7.07 11.84 33.33
C ASN A 295 -6.05 12.85 32.73
N LYS A 296 -4.85 12.39 32.36
CA LYS A 296 -3.81 13.18 31.70
C LYS A 296 -3.73 12.90 30.21
N GLY A 297 -4.56 11.98 29.70
CA GLY A 297 -4.53 11.53 28.32
C GLY A 297 -3.42 10.52 28.02
N GLU A 298 -2.79 9.94 29.03
CA GLU A 298 -1.81 8.89 28.87
C GLU A 298 -2.51 7.54 28.66
N GLU A 299 -1.99 6.73 27.73
CA GLU A 299 -2.53 5.40 27.45
C GLU A 299 -2.26 4.46 28.63
N VAL A 300 -3.32 3.83 29.12
CA VAL A 300 -3.28 2.83 30.17
C VAL A 300 -3.69 1.47 29.60
N ILE A 301 -2.80 0.49 29.68
CA ILE A 301 -3.04 -0.87 29.22
C ILE A 301 -3.32 -1.74 30.45
N LYS A 302 -4.49 -2.39 30.45
CA LYS A 302 -4.89 -3.32 31.52
C LYS A 302 -5.18 -4.67 30.95
N ARG A 303 -4.47 -5.70 31.44
CA ARG A 303 -4.70 -7.09 31.06
C ARG A 303 -5.95 -7.65 31.73
N HIS A 304 -6.84 -8.23 30.94
CA HIS A 304 -8.05 -8.90 31.38
C HIS A 304 -8.04 -10.38 31.03
N THR A 305 -8.81 -11.16 31.77
CA THR A 305 -9.00 -12.59 31.54
C THR A 305 -10.46 -12.95 31.56
N TRP A 306 -10.85 -13.89 30.75
CA TRP A 306 -12.22 -14.43 30.75
C TRP A 306 -12.52 -15.17 32.04
N GLY A 307 -13.69 -14.95 32.62
CA GLY A 307 -14.09 -15.51 33.93
C GLY A 307 -14.23 -17.03 33.99
N GLN A 308 -14.09 -17.73 32.85
CA GLN A 308 -14.12 -19.20 32.79
C GLN A 308 -12.75 -19.82 32.39
N ASN A 309 -11.69 -19.04 32.42
CA ASN A 309 -10.35 -19.54 32.11
C ASN A 309 -9.99 -20.75 32.99
N GLY A 310 -9.41 -21.77 32.38
CA GLY A 310 -8.90 -22.96 33.01
C GLY A 310 -9.97 -23.94 33.55
N LYS A 311 -11.27 -23.65 33.37
CA LYS A 311 -12.33 -24.59 33.75
C LYS A 311 -12.34 -25.81 32.83
N ASN A 312 -12.42 -26.99 33.44
CA ASN A 312 -12.55 -28.23 32.69
C ASN A 312 -13.98 -28.32 32.11
N VAL A 313 -14.07 -28.60 30.83
CA VAL A 313 -15.33 -28.76 30.09
C VAL A 313 -15.32 -30.05 29.28
N THR A 314 -16.49 -30.66 29.13
CA THR A 314 -16.71 -31.89 28.33
C THR A 314 -17.58 -31.56 27.11
N ALA A 315 -17.39 -32.29 26.03
CA ALA A 315 -18.23 -32.15 24.85
C ALA A 315 -19.66 -32.71 25.07
N PRO A 316 -20.69 -32.13 24.43
CA PRO A 316 -20.64 -30.89 23.66
C PRO A 316 -20.58 -29.66 24.58
N TYR A 317 -19.72 -28.71 24.22
CA TYR A 317 -19.58 -27.44 24.95
C TYR A 317 -19.58 -26.26 23.98
N SER A 318 -20.28 -25.20 24.36
CA SER A 318 -20.26 -23.92 23.69
C SER A 318 -20.33 -22.79 24.71
N ALA A 319 -19.50 -21.78 24.53
CA ALA A 319 -19.52 -20.57 25.37
C ALA A 319 -19.06 -19.36 24.57
N ILE A 320 -19.59 -18.21 24.95
CA ILE A 320 -19.21 -16.94 24.34
C ILE A 320 -18.34 -16.14 25.33
N ALA A 321 -17.16 -15.77 24.92
CA ALA A 321 -16.36 -14.77 25.61
C ALA A 321 -16.61 -13.41 24.97
N ASN A 322 -17.30 -12.53 25.69
CA ASN A 322 -17.57 -11.16 25.25
C ASN A 322 -16.33 -10.29 25.48
N LEU A 323 -15.96 -9.51 24.49
CA LEU A 323 -14.82 -8.62 24.51
C LEU A 323 -15.32 -7.17 24.42
N PRO A 324 -14.80 -6.22 25.23
CA PRO A 324 -15.17 -4.82 25.10
C PRO A 324 -14.60 -4.23 23.79
N ALA A 325 -15.15 -3.09 23.35
CA ALA A 325 -14.76 -2.42 22.11
C ALA A 325 -13.27 -2.03 22.03
N ASN A 326 -12.68 -1.75 23.19
CA ASN A 326 -11.27 -1.38 23.34
C ASN A 326 -10.34 -2.57 23.63
N ALA A 327 -10.84 -3.82 23.52
CA ALA A 327 -10.02 -5.02 23.64
C ALA A 327 -9.09 -5.16 22.44
N ARG A 328 -7.83 -5.44 22.71
CA ARG A 328 -6.77 -5.71 21.74
C ARG A 328 -5.92 -6.88 22.21
N ASN A 329 -5.10 -7.42 21.31
CA ASN A 329 -4.19 -8.52 21.64
C ASN A 329 -4.90 -9.69 22.30
N ILE A 330 -6.01 -10.12 21.70
CA ILE A 330 -6.87 -11.18 22.23
C ILE A 330 -6.15 -12.51 22.10
N HIS A 331 -5.66 -13.04 23.19
CA HIS A 331 -4.96 -14.31 23.25
C HIS A 331 -5.93 -15.43 23.60
N VAL A 332 -5.93 -16.48 22.81
CA VAL A 332 -6.75 -17.67 22.99
C VAL A 332 -5.87 -18.91 23.06
N LYS A 333 -6.00 -19.67 24.14
CA LYS A 333 -5.37 -20.95 24.29
C LYS A 333 -6.43 -22.01 24.60
N ALA A 334 -6.42 -23.11 23.86
CA ALA A 334 -7.24 -24.27 24.16
C ALA A 334 -6.39 -25.51 24.31
N GLN A 335 -6.68 -26.28 25.35
CA GLN A 335 -5.96 -27.50 25.69
C GLN A 335 -6.95 -28.63 25.91
N GLY A 336 -6.57 -29.82 25.48
CA GLY A 336 -7.30 -31.06 25.75
C GLY A 336 -6.52 -32.04 26.60
N ALA A 337 -7.20 -32.73 27.50
CA ALA A 337 -6.60 -33.78 28.29
C ALA A 337 -6.23 -34.96 27.39
N THR A 338 -5.04 -35.50 27.55
CA THR A 338 -4.56 -36.66 26.77
C THR A 338 -4.84 -38.00 27.43
N GLY A 339 -5.08 -38.01 28.75
CA GLY A 339 -5.15 -39.22 29.54
C GLY A 339 -3.78 -39.82 29.86
N LEU A 340 -2.69 -39.23 29.41
CA LEU A 340 -1.32 -39.72 29.63
C LEU A 340 -0.73 -39.08 30.92
N PHE A 341 -0.03 -39.87 31.74
CA PHE A 341 0.51 -39.36 33.02
C PHE A 341 1.70 -38.38 32.80
N TRP A 342 2.44 -38.53 31.68
CA TRP A 342 3.58 -37.68 31.31
C TRP A 342 3.18 -36.43 30.51
N GLU A 343 1.98 -36.42 29.89
CA GLU A 343 1.44 -35.30 29.16
C GLU A 343 -0.03 -35.09 29.52
N LYS A 344 -0.30 -34.45 30.64
CA LYS A 344 -1.69 -34.28 31.12
C LYS A 344 -2.54 -33.46 30.14
N TRP A 345 -1.98 -32.42 29.55
CA TRP A 345 -2.67 -31.49 28.69
C TRP A 345 -1.87 -31.24 27.41
N ARG A 346 -2.54 -31.33 26.28
CA ARG A 346 -1.95 -30.96 24.97
C ARG A 346 -2.60 -29.68 24.49
N THR A 347 -1.79 -28.74 23.98
CA THR A 347 -2.27 -27.51 23.40
C THR A 347 -2.76 -27.77 21.99
N SER A 348 -4.05 -27.52 21.73
CA SER A 348 -4.69 -27.63 20.42
C SER A 348 -4.61 -26.32 19.65
N ILE A 349 -4.66 -25.19 20.35
CA ILE A 349 -4.47 -23.85 19.80
C ILE A 349 -3.82 -22.94 20.85
N ASP A 350 -2.93 -22.07 20.41
CA ASP A 350 -2.31 -21.01 21.21
C ASP A 350 -2.05 -19.85 20.21
N ARG A 351 -2.96 -18.86 20.18
CA ARG A 351 -2.93 -17.82 19.18
C ARG A 351 -3.38 -16.47 19.73
N THR A 352 -2.76 -15.40 19.26
CA THR A 352 -3.14 -14.01 19.56
C THR A 352 -3.73 -13.36 18.31
N PHE A 353 -4.84 -12.65 18.48
CA PHE A 353 -5.52 -11.87 17.46
C PHE A 353 -5.45 -10.39 17.84
N PRO A 354 -5.05 -9.50 16.95
CA PRO A 354 -4.95 -8.07 17.27
C PRO A 354 -6.33 -7.48 17.61
N LEU A 355 -7.37 -7.89 16.88
CA LEU A 355 -8.76 -7.50 17.10
C LEU A 355 -9.70 -8.68 16.77
N VAL A 356 -10.77 -8.83 17.52
CA VAL A 356 -11.83 -9.81 17.24
C VAL A 356 -13.18 -9.11 17.25
N ASN A 357 -13.88 -9.18 16.12
CA ASN A 357 -15.30 -8.82 16.04
C ASN A 357 -16.17 -10.01 16.43
N LYS A 358 -16.18 -11.01 15.56
CA LYS A 358 -16.83 -12.29 15.82
C LYS A 358 -15.95 -13.40 15.25
N ARG A 359 -15.62 -14.37 16.10
CA ARG A 359 -14.75 -15.48 15.70
C ARG A 359 -15.11 -16.75 16.44
N THR A 360 -15.17 -17.86 15.70
CA THR A 360 -15.40 -19.19 16.29
C THR A 360 -14.08 -19.94 16.42
N ILE A 361 -13.77 -20.39 17.62
CA ILE A 361 -12.67 -21.29 17.96
C ILE A 361 -13.27 -22.66 18.28
N SER A 362 -13.01 -23.64 17.45
CA SER A 362 -13.54 -25.00 17.65
C SER A 362 -12.41 -25.99 17.86
N ILE A 363 -12.57 -26.84 18.89
CA ILE A 363 -11.69 -27.98 19.10
C ILE A 363 -12.50 -29.29 19.02
N SER A 364 -11.90 -30.32 18.43
CA SER A 364 -12.53 -31.58 18.11
C SER A 364 -11.52 -32.75 18.10
N GLY A 365 -11.96 -33.93 17.74
CA GLY A 365 -11.11 -35.12 17.62
C GLY A 365 -11.10 -35.99 18.88
N THR A 366 -10.00 -36.73 19.05
CA THR A 366 -9.84 -37.67 20.17
C THR A 366 -8.72 -37.20 21.11
N THR A 367 -8.60 -37.81 22.29
CA THR A 367 -7.56 -37.51 23.30
C THR A 367 -6.15 -37.40 22.72
N LEU A 368 -5.78 -38.28 21.78
CA LEU A 368 -4.44 -38.31 21.18
C LEU A 368 -4.34 -37.59 19.84
N ASN A 369 -5.48 -37.34 19.16
CA ASN A 369 -5.53 -36.62 17.87
C ASN A 369 -6.52 -35.45 17.99
N GLN A 370 -6.10 -34.43 18.71
CA GLN A 370 -6.86 -33.20 18.90
C GLN A 370 -6.70 -32.29 17.67
N LYS A 371 -7.81 -31.71 17.24
CA LYS A 371 -7.87 -30.77 16.10
C LYS A 371 -8.43 -29.43 16.57
N ALA A 372 -7.93 -28.36 16.00
CA ALA A 372 -8.47 -27.03 16.22
C ALA A 372 -8.77 -26.35 14.87
N SER A 373 -9.79 -25.53 14.83
CA SER A 373 -10.12 -24.66 13.72
C SER A 373 -10.47 -23.26 14.23
N VAL A 374 -10.16 -22.26 13.41
CA VAL A 374 -10.42 -20.86 13.66
C VAL A 374 -11.16 -20.32 12.45
N ASN A 375 -12.41 -19.91 12.62
CA ASN A 375 -13.23 -19.37 11.54
C ASN A 375 -13.61 -17.93 11.90
N PRO A 376 -13.35 -16.94 11.04
CA PRO A 376 -13.99 -15.63 11.12
C PRO A 376 -15.48 -15.81 10.81
N ASN A 377 -16.32 -15.10 11.55
CA ASN A 377 -17.77 -15.10 11.30
C ASN A 377 -18.17 -13.79 10.68
#